data_bf8587d8e9d6ea5e409cc8c58b7c1b1e
#
_entry.id   bf8587d8e9d6ea5e409cc8c58b7c1b1e
#
_cell.length_a   1.000
_cell.length_b   1.000
_cell.length_c   1.000
_cell.angle_alpha   90.00
_cell.angle_beta   90.00
_cell.angle_gamma   90.00
#
_symmetry.space_group_name_H-M   'P 1'
#
loop_
_entity.id
_entity.type
_entity.pdbx_description
1 polymer ?
#
loop_
_entity_poly.entity_id
_entity_poly.type
_entity_poly.pdbx_seq_one_letter_code
_entity_poly.pdbx_strand_id
1 'polypeptide(L)'
;MANKSNKNSNQSSHKIPVPLASLPAVLLPWYDREKRSLPWRDIVTPYRTWVSEIMLQQTRVQAVLPYFERFMAAAPDVPALAELAEDRLLSLWQGLGYYSRARSLQRSARVMVDQYGGCLPDTYSDLIQLPGIGDYTAGAILSIAFNKAVPAVDGNVLRIAARLTACGDNVLDPRTRQHVRDALAAVMPTDRPGDFNQAMMDLGAAVCLPKNPNCESCPAASLCAAKAAGLQSRLPVRAKNTAKPEKDLTVFLLTTPDGRTALRRRPETGLLSGLWEFPNTEGMLTEALAAQQLRDWGLTPLAWEKRFSDRHIFTHLRWNMTVFRLTVAGDGPPDWVWASDDRDLYPMPTAFKKLENK
;
A
#
# COMPACT_ATOMS: atom_id res chain seq x y z
N MET A 1 -29.60 46.01 -30.56
CA MET A 1 -28.13 46.14 -30.36
C MET A 1 -27.66 44.96 -29.52
N ALA A 2 -27.09 43.99 -30.15
CA ALA A 2 -26.68 42.74 -29.52
C ALA A 2 -25.19 42.81 -29.17
N ASN A 3 -24.89 42.67 -27.89
CA ASN A 3 -23.52 42.66 -27.39
C ASN A 3 -23.03 41.18 -27.35
N LYS A 4 -22.19 40.81 -28.31
CA LYS A 4 -21.50 39.52 -28.35
C LYS A 4 -20.33 39.56 -27.38
N SER A 5 -20.45 38.93 -26.23
CA SER A 5 -19.32 38.63 -25.33
C SER A 5 -18.49 37.53 -25.89
N ASN A 6 -17.32 37.90 -26.36
CA ASN A 6 -16.25 37.04 -26.87
C ASN A 6 -15.65 36.22 -25.69
N LYS A 7 -15.98 34.95 -25.57
CA LYS A 7 -15.27 34.02 -24.67
C LYS A 7 -13.94 33.61 -25.32
N ASN A 8 -12.89 34.36 -25.02
CA ASN A 8 -11.53 33.92 -25.31
C ASN A 8 -11.24 32.66 -24.51
N SER A 9 -11.27 31.52 -25.17
CA SER A 9 -10.70 30.27 -24.71
C SER A 9 -9.18 30.39 -24.72
N ASN A 10 -8.60 30.80 -23.61
CA ASN A 10 -7.16 30.82 -23.41
C ASN A 10 -6.69 29.34 -23.26
N GLN A 11 -6.46 28.67 -24.38
CA GLN A 11 -5.67 27.45 -24.44
C GLN A 11 -4.21 27.84 -24.21
N SER A 12 -3.81 27.94 -22.96
CA SER A 12 -2.40 28.01 -22.60
C SER A 12 -1.75 26.70 -23.03
N SER A 13 -1.05 26.71 -24.17
CA SER A 13 -0.14 25.62 -24.56
C SER A 13 0.94 25.54 -23.46
N HIS A 14 0.75 24.64 -22.50
CA HIS A 14 1.74 24.38 -21.47
C HIS A 14 2.96 23.76 -22.12
N LYS A 15 3.99 24.57 -22.39
CA LYS A 15 5.28 24.08 -22.84
C LYS A 15 5.81 23.09 -21.83
N ILE A 16 6.15 21.88 -22.31
CA ILE A 16 6.79 20.84 -21.48
C ILE A 16 8.08 21.45 -20.90
N PRO A 17 8.30 21.43 -19.59
CA PRO A 17 9.54 21.93 -19.00
C PRO A 17 10.74 21.19 -19.59
N VAL A 18 11.76 21.92 -20.04
CA VAL A 18 12.97 21.37 -20.67
C VAL A 18 13.61 20.21 -19.89
N PRO A 19 13.69 20.24 -18.53
CA PRO A 19 14.22 19.13 -17.76
C PRO A 19 13.48 17.80 -17.99
N LEU A 20 12.16 17.83 -18.19
CA LEU A 20 11.38 16.62 -18.45
C LEU A 20 11.55 16.12 -19.88
N ALA A 21 11.65 17.02 -20.86
CA ALA A 21 11.85 16.63 -22.27
C ALA A 21 13.17 15.87 -22.51
N SER A 22 14.23 16.20 -21.77
CA SER A 22 15.53 15.55 -21.88
C SER A 22 15.70 14.33 -20.94
N LEU A 23 14.71 14.07 -20.07
CA LEU A 23 14.81 13.05 -19.02
C LEU A 23 15.03 11.63 -19.57
N PRO A 24 14.31 11.15 -20.62
CA PRO A 24 14.52 9.81 -21.14
C PRO A 24 15.97 9.56 -21.61
N ALA A 25 16.58 10.54 -22.24
CA ALA A 25 17.93 10.42 -22.80
C ALA A 25 19.02 10.21 -21.74
N VAL A 26 18.83 10.70 -20.51
CA VAL A 26 19.79 10.51 -19.41
C VAL A 26 19.38 9.35 -18.49
N LEU A 27 18.09 9.06 -18.38
CA LEU A 27 17.57 8.09 -17.43
C LEU A 27 17.65 6.65 -17.94
N LEU A 28 17.32 6.39 -19.21
CA LEU A 28 17.35 5.05 -19.78
C LEU A 28 18.74 4.42 -19.80
N PRO A 29 19.84 5.12 -20.25
CA PRO A 29 21.18 4.56 -20.18
C PRO A 29 21.65 4.28 -18.75
N TRP A 30 21.21 5.08 -17.77
CA TRP A 30 21.47 4.81 -16.36
C TRP A 30 20.73 3.56 -15.91
N TYR A 31 19.44 3.43 -16.25
CA TYR A 31 18.61 2.29 -15.90
C TYR A 31 19.19 0.98 -16.46
N ASP A 32 19.67 0.97 -17.68
CA ASP A 32 20.29 -0.20 -18.30
C ASP A 32 21.50 -0.73 -17.51
N ARG A 33 22.24 0.15 -16.83
CA ARG A 33 23.40 -0.24 -16.00
C ARG A 33 23.04 -0.57 -14.55
N GLU A 34 22.06 0.15 -13.98
CA GLU A 34 21.81 0.18 -12.53
C GLU A 34 20.49 -0.49 -12.12
N LYS A 35 19.72 -1.00 -13.07
CA LYS A 35 18.42 -1.62 -12.78
C LYS A 35 18.56 -2.80 -11.81
N ARG A 36 17.69 -2.84 -10.82
CA ARG A 36 17.64 -3.91 -9.84
C ARG A 36 17.10 -5.20 -10.47
N SER A 37 17.77 -6.34 -10.25
CA SER A 37 17.20 -7.67 -10.52
C SER A 37 16.09 -7.93 -9.51
N LEU A 38 14.89 -8.22 -10.00
CA LEU A 38 13.70 -8.46 -9.19
C LEU A 38 12.87 -9.55 -9.87
N PRO A 39 12.30 -10.52 -9.12
CA PRO A 39 11.59 -11.68 -9.69
C PRO A 39 10.47 -11.32 -10.68
N TRP A 40 9.82 -10.17 -10.48
CA TRP A 40 8.77 -9.67 -11.37
C TRP A 40 9.30 -8.87 -12.58
N ARG A 41 10.63 -8.59 -12.62
CA ARG A 41 11.32 -7.99 -13.77
C ARG A 41 12.04 -9.03 -14.62
N ASP A 42 12.49 -10.11 -14.00
CA ASP A 42 13.16 -11.21 -14.70
C ASP A 42 12.19 -11.99 -15.59
N ILE A 43 10.95 -12.16 -15.12
CA ILE A 43 9.85 -12.74 -15.90
C ILE A 43 8.68 -11.77 -15.89
N VAL A 44 8.56 -10.97 -16.95
CA VAL A 44 7.50 -9.96 -17.11
C VAL A 44 6.26 -10.61 -17.70
N THR A 45 5.17 -10.61 -16.94
CA THR A 45 3.82 -10.91 -17.42
C THR A 45 2.83 -9.90 -16.83
N PRO A 46 1.66 -9.66 -17.45
CA PRO A 46 0.65 -8.78 -16.89
C PRO A 46 0.25 -9.16 -15.46
N TYR A 47 0.08 -10.45 -15.19
CA TYR A 47 -0.27 -10.96 -13.86
C TYR A 47 0.83 -10.69 -12.81
N ARG A 48 2.09 -11.03 -13.12
CA ARG A 48 3.22 -10.82 -12.21
C ARG A 48 3.46 -9.33 -11.94
N THR A 49 3.36 -8.50 -12.97
CA THR A 49 3.44 -7.04 -12.83
C THR A 49 2.33 -6.52 -11.92
N TRP A 50 1.09 -6.90 -12.15
CA TRP A 50 -0.03 -6.48 -11.33
C TRP A 50 0.13 -6.88 -9.86
N VAL A 51 0.42 -8.16 -9.58
CA VAL A 51 0.59 -8.66 -8.20
C VAL A 51 1.73 -7.93 -7.50
N SER A 52 2.88 -7.77 -8.15
CA SER A 52 4.02 -7.04 -7.57
C SER A 52 3.69 -5.58 -7.27
N GLU A 53 3.02 -4.89 -8.18
CA GLU A 53 2.63 -3.49 -7.98
C GLU A 53 1.67 -3.32 -6.81
N ILE A 54 0.70 -4.23 -6.64
CA ILE A 54 -0.20 -4.22 -5.48
C ILE A 54 0.56 -4.53 -4.18
N MET A 55 1.50 -5.48 -4.18
CA MET A 55 2.31 -5.78 -3.00
C MET A 55 3.22 -4.62 -2.60
N LEU A 56 3.77 -3.90 -3.58
CA LEU A 56 4.68 -2.76 -3.37
C LEU A 56 3.97 -1.49 -2.88
N GLN A 57 2.63 -1.41 -2.97
CA GLN A 57 1.90 -0.27 -2.41
C GLN A 57 2.20 -0.10 -0.91
N GLN A 58 2.91 0.99 -0.55
CA GLN A 58 3.32 1.31 0.82
C GLN A 58 4.21 0.24 1.51
N THR A 59 4.80 -0.67 0.75
CA THR A 59 5.68 -1.74 1.25
C THR A 59 7.03 -1.68 0.52
N ARG A 60 8.13 -1.87 1.25
CA ARG A 60 9.47 -1.83 0.67
C ARG A 60 9.75 -3.12 -0.13
N VAL A 61 10.53 -3.01 -1.21
CA VAL A 61 10.92 -4.13 -2.08
C VAL A 61 11.46 -5.32 -1.29
N GLN A 62 12.41 -5.09 -0.38
CA GLN A 62 13.01 -6.17 0.42
C GLN A 62 12.00 -6.95 1.26
N ALA A 63 10.95 -6.28 1.73
CA ALA A 63 9.88 -6.94 2.47
C ALA A 63 8.94 -7.73 1.55
N VAL A 64 8.78 -7.32 0.29
CA VAL A 64 7.88 -7.97 -0.68
C VAL A 64 8.46 -9.25 -1.26
N LEU A 65 9.77 -9.32 -1.47
CA LEU A 65 10.44 -10.45 -2.15
C LEU A 65 9.97 -11.84 -1.67
N PRO A 66 10.07 -12.20 -0.37
CA PRO A 66 9.67 -13.53 0.09
C PRO A 66 8.16 -13.77 -0.01
N TYR A 67 7.35 -12.73 -0.01
CA TYR A 67 5.90 -12.85 -0.18
C TYR A 67 5.52 -13.11 -1.63
N PHE A 68 6.17 -12.42 -2.55
CA PHE A 68 5.90 -12.57 -3.96
C PHE A 68 6.15 -14.00 -4.45
N GLU A 69 7.27 -14.60 -4.06
CA GLU A 69 7.61 -15.97 -4.42
C GLU A 69 6.58 -16.99 -3.89
N ARG A 70 6.24 -16.90 -2.59
CA ARG A 70 5.22 -17.78 -1.99
C ARG A 70 3.85 -17.58 -2.61
N PHE A 71 3.50 -16.34 -2.96
CA PHE A 71 2.23 -16.01 -3.58
C PHE A 71 2.15 -16.58 -4.99
N MET A 72 3.19 -16.42 -5.80
CA MET A 72 3.25 -16.98 -7.15
C MET A 72 3.20 -18.51 -7.16
N ALA A 73 3.76 -19.17 -6.14
CA ALA A 73 3.66 -20.62 -5.99
C ALA A 73 2.24 -21.10 -5.65
N ALA A 74 1.48 -20.31 -4.87
CA ALA A 74 0.13 -20.66 -4.44
C ALA A 74 -0.96 -20.23 -5.43
N ALA A 75 -0.76 -19.13 -6.14
CA ALA A 75 -1.67 -18.55 -7.12
C ALA A 75 -0.85 -18.07 -8.33
N PRO A 76 -0.48 -18.97 -9.26
CA PRO A 76 0.40 -18.66 -10.38
C PRO A 76 -0.24 -17.77 -11.46
N ASP A 77 -1.56 -17.69 -11.51
CA ASP A 77 -2.33 -16.98 -12.51
C ASP A 77 -3.63 -16.40 -11.95
N VAL A 78 -4.39 -15.69 -12.79
CA VAL A 78 -5.65 -15.05 -12.43
C VAL A 78 -6.73 -16.06 -11.99
N PRO A 79 -6.97 -17.19 -12.70
CA PRO A 79 -7.93 -18.19 -12.26
C PRO A 79 -7.60 -18.79 -10.89
N ALA A 80 -6.36 -19.20 -10.67
CA ALA A 80 -5.94 -19.74 -9.38
C ALA A 80 -6.12 -18.74 -8.23
N LEU A 81 -5.87 -17.44 -8.47
CA LEU A 81 -6.13 -16.40 -7.49
C LEU A 81 -7.62 -16.19 -7.22
N ALA A 82 -8.45 -16.26 -8.25
CA ALA A 82 -9.90 -16.10 -8.12
C ALA A 82 -10.53 -17.20 -7.24
N GLU A 83 -10.05 -18.43 -7.37
CA GLU A 83 -10.52 -19.61 -6.66
C GLU A 83 -9.91 -19.80 -5.27
N LEU A 84 -8.81 -19.11 -4.96
CA LEU A 84 -8.11 -19.27 -3.70
C LEU A 84 -9.04 -18.97 -2.51
N ALA A 85 -9.07 -19.84 -1.52
CA ALA A 85 -9.82 -19.60 -0.28
C ALA A 85 -9.34 -18.31 0.41
N GLU A 86 -10.26 -17.48 0.90
CA GLU A 86 -9.91 -16.17 1.48
C GLU A 86 -8.94 -16.29 2.65
N ASP A 87 -9.13 -17.26 3.53
CA ASP A 87 -8.23 -17.47 4.67
C ASP A 87 -6.80 -17.81 4.19
N ARG A 88 -6.67 -18.61 3.13
CA ARG A 88 -5.38 -18.92 2.51
C ARG A 88 -4.75 -17.68 1.89
N LEU A 89 -5.53 -16.85 1.17
CA LEU A 89 -5.07 -15.57 0.63
C LEU A 89 -4.54 -14.65 1.73
N LEU A 90 -5.29 -14.51 2.82
CA LEU A 90 -4.91 -13.64 3.94
C LEU A 90 -3.69 -14.18 4.70
N SER A 91 -3.55 -15.50 4.82
CA SER A 91 -2.36 -16.16 5.37
C SER A 91 -1.11 -15.86 4.53
N LEU A 92 -1.20 -15.97 3.19
CA LEU A 92 -0.10 -15.61 2.27
C LEU A 92 0.30 -14.15 2.37
N TRP A 93 -0.64 -13.26 2.75
CA TRP A 93 -0.43 -11.82 2.87
C TRP A 93 -0.03 -11.37 4.27
N GLN A 94 -0.04 -12.27 5.25
CA GLN A 94 0.18 -11.96 6.66
C GLN A 94 1.57 -11.34 6.87
N GLY A 95 1.61 -10.11 7.39
CA GLY A 95 2.84 -9.33 7.61
C GLY A 95 3.07 -8.20 6.61
N LEU A 96 2.49 -8.23 5.40
CA LEU A 96 2.55 -7.12 4.45
C LEU A 96 1.69 -5.92 4.85
N GLY A 97 0.65 -6.15 5.69
CA GLY A 97 -0.32 -5.12 6.06
C GLY A 97 -1.28 -4.71 4.92
N TYR A 98 -2.23 -3.82 5.24
CA TYR A 98 -3.23 -3.34 4.26
C TYR A 98 -3.93 -4.49 3.52
N TYR A 99 -4.54 -5.39 4.27
CA TYR A 99 -5.17 -6.62 3.76
C TYR A 99 -6.30 -6.36 2.75
N SER A 100 -6.88 -5.16 2.75
CA SER A 100 -7.81 -4.74 1.70
C SER A 100 -7.20 -4.82 0.30
N ARG A 101 -5.86 -4.74 0.16
CA ARG A 101 -5.16 -4.93 -1.12
C ARG A 101 -5.30 -6.38 -1.60
N ALA A 102 -5.06 -7.35 -0.71
CA ALA A 102 -5.21 -8.77 -1.03
C ALA A 102 -6.66 -9.10 -1.47
N ARG A 103 -7.65 -8.61 -0.71
CA ARG A 103 -9.06 -8.79 -1.08
C ARG A 103 -9.43 -8.10 -2.38
N SER A 104 -8.92 -6.89 -2.62
CA SER A 104 -9.14 -6.21 -3.90
C SER A 104 -8.49 -6.97 -5.05
N LEU A 105 -7.29 -7.52 -4.84
CA LEU A 105 -6.60 -8.38 -5.81
C LEU A 105 -7.48 -9.58 -6.20
N GLN A 106 -8.01 -10.31 -5.22
CA GLN A 106 -8.88 -11.47 -5.48
C GLN A 106 -10.21 -11.08 -6.14
N ARG A 107 -10.85 -9.99 -5.68
CA ARG A 107 -12.08 -9.51 -6.33
C ARG A 107 -11.84 -9.14 -7.79
N SER A 108 -10.72 -8.50 -8.09
CA SER A 108 -10.33 -8.20 -9.48
C SER A 108 -10.05 -9.46 -10.28
N ALA A 109 -9.42 -10.49 -9.69
CA ALA A 109 -9.22 -11.78 -10.34
C ALA A 109 -10.56 -12.43 -10.73
N ARG A 110 -11.54 -12.41 -9.84
CA ARG A 110 -12.90 -12.92 -10.13
C ARG A 110 -13.55 -12.16 -11.28
N VAL A 111 -13.51 -10.82 -11.27
CA VAL A 111 -14.01 -10.00 -12.38
C VAL A 111 -13.28 -10.33 -13.69
N MET A 112 -11.97 -10.56 -13.65
CA MET A 112 -11.21 -10.94 -14.84
C MET A 112 -11.60 -12.31 -15.38
N VAL A 113 -11.87 -13.27 -14.51
CA VAL A 113 -12.39 -14.60 -14.93
C VAL A 113 -13.76 -14.43 -15.59
N ASP A 114 -14.67 -13.67 -14.97
CA ASP A 114 -16.05 -13.53 -15.41
C ASP A 114 -16.18 -12.71 -16.72
N GLN A 115 -15.34 -11.67 -16.89
CA GLN A 115 -15.54 -10.66 -17.95
C GLN A 115 -14.42 -10.60 -18.99
N TYR A 116 -13.22 -11.09 -18.65
CA TYR A 116 -12.01 -10.96 -19.48
C TYR A 116 -11.32 -12.30 -19.76
N GLY A 117 -12.04 -13.42 -19.62
CA GLY A 117 -11.51 -14.77 -19.90
C GLY A 117 -10.29 -15.16 -19.05
N GLY A 118 -10.19 -14.65 -17.81
CA GLY A 118 -9.08 -14.94 -16.90
C GLY A 118 -7.78 -14.18 -17.23
N CYS A 119 -7.84 -13.15 -18.07
CA CYS A 119 -6.69 -12.33 -18.45
C CYS A 119 -6.83 -10.89 -17.94
N LEU A 120 -5.71 -10.21 -17.72
CA LEU A 120 -5.73 -8.77 -17.46
C LEU A 120 -6.13 -8.02 -18.74
N PRO A 121 -7.08 -7.06 -18.65
CA PRO A 121 -7.37 -6.18 -19.76
C PRO A 121 -6.18 -5.28 -20.07
N ASP A 122 -6.03 -4.92 -21.34
CA ASP A 122 -4.92 -4.13 -21.85
C ASP A 122 -5.29 -2.67 -22.18
N THR A 123 -6.44 -2.21 -21.67
CA THR A 123 -6.87 -0.80 -21.82
C THR A 123 -6.91 -0.10 -20.47
N TYR A 124 -6.66 1.21 -20.48
CA TYR A 124 -6.71 2.02 -19.25
C TYR A 124 -8.12 2.06 -18.66
N SER A 125 -9.13 2.21 -19.52
CA SER A 125 -10.55 2.27 -19.13
C SER A 125 -11.01 1.02 -18.41
N ASP A 126 -10.58 -0.16 -18.84
CA ASP A 126 -10.96 -1.43 -18.22
C ASP A 126 -10.19 -1.68 -16.94
N LEU A 127 -8.88 -1.41 -16.94
CA LEU A 127 -8.04 -1.59 -15.76
C LEU A 127 -8.52 -0.78 -14.55
N ILE A 128 -8.90 0.49 -14.74
CA ILE A 128 -9.36 1.34 -13.63
C ILE A 128 -10.73 0.95 -13.06
N GLN A 129 -11.50 0.11 -13.75
CA GLN A 129 -12.75 -0.45 -13.22
C GLN A 129 -12.49 -1.60 -12.23
N LEU A 130 -11.30 -2.19 -12.24
CA LEU A 130 -10.96 -3.30 -11.39
C LEU A 130 -10.67 -2.85 -9.96
N PRO A 131 -11.22 -3.52 -8.94
CA PRO A 131 -11.00 -3.18 -7.54
C PRO A 131 -9.52 -3.10 -7.16
N GLY A 132 -9.09 -1.97 -6.60
CA GLY A 132 -7.70 -1.77 -6.15
C GLY A 132 -6.70 -1.34 -7.23
N ILE A 133 -7.14 -1.21 -8.49
CA ILE A 133 -6.33 -0.64 -9.57
C ILE A 133 -6.72 0.83 -9.75
N GLY A 134 -5.79 1.72 -9.41
CA GLY A 134 -5.89 3.15 -9.69
C GLY A 134 -4.97 3.56 -10.81
N ASP A 135 -4.95 4.87 -11.12
CA ASP A 135 -4.16 5.47 -12.20
C ASP A 135 -2.70 5.00 -12.24
N TYR A 136 -2.04 4.98 -11.08
CA TYR A 136 -0.65 4.53 -10.98
C TYR A 136 -0.49 3.07 -11.39
N THR A 137 -1.29 2.18 -10.81
CA THR A 137 -1.20 0.74 -11.06
C THR A 137 -1.56 0.42 -12.51
N ALA A 138 -2.59 1.08 -13.07
CA ALA A 138 -2.95 0.95 -14.49
C ALA A 138 -1.80 1.39 -15.40
N GLY A 139 -1.17 2.55 -15.12
CA GLY A 139 0.00 3.03 -15.86
C GLY A 139 1.19 2.08 -15.79
N ALA A 140 1.47 1.51 -14.61
CA ALA A 140 2.54 0.52 -14.44
C ALA A 140 2.28 -0.77 -15.24
N ILE A 141 1.07 -1.34 -15.14
CA ILE A 141 0.69 -2.54 -15.89
C ILE A 141 0.77 -2.29 -17.40
N LEU A 142 0.17 -1.20 -17.88
CA LEU A 142 0.13 -0.88 -19.31
C LEU A 142 1.53 -0.66 -19.90
N SER A 143 2.39 0.04 -19.18
CA SER A 143 3.73 0.33 -19.70
C SER A 143 4.68 -0.86 -19.60
N ILE A 144 4.68 -1.56 -18.46
CA ILE A 144 5.65 -2.63 -18.18
C ILE A 144 5.26 -3.91 -18.92
N ALA A 145 3.97 -4.29 -18.87
CA ALA A 145 3.54 -5.59 -19.39
C ALA A 145 2.93 -5.53 -20.79
N PHE A 146 2.36 -4.38 -21.20
CA PHE A 146 1.72 -4.22 -22.51
C PHE A 146 2.44 -3.22 -23.42
N ASN A 147 3.59 -2.68 -23.00
CA ASN A 147 4.41 -1.72 -23.76
C ASN A 147 3.63 -0.49 -24.26
N LYS A 148 2.63 -0.03 -23.48
CA LYS A 148 1.83 1.16 -23.83
C LYS A 148 2.39 2.39 -23.12
N ALA A 149 2.50 3.52 -23.83
CA ALA A 149 3.10 4.75 -23.29
C ALA A 149 2.15 5.46 -22.31
N VAL A 150 1.97 4.88 -21.13
CA VAL A 150 1.15 5.41 -20.03
C VAL A 150 2.02 5.63 -18.79
N PRO A 151 2.15 6.86 -18.26
CA PRO A 151 3.00 7.14 -17.11
C PRO A 151 2.39 6.60 -15.80
N ALA A 152 3.24 5.99 -14.98
CA ALA A 152 2.91 5.54 -13.64
C ALA A 152 3.37 6.61 -12.61
N VAL A 153 2.45 7.46 -12.17
CA VAL A 153 2.75 8.61 -11.30
C VAL A 153 2.39 8.33 -9.85
N ASP A 154 3.40 7.99 -9.05
CA ASP A 154 3.30 7.82 -7.60
C ASP A 154 3.90 9.02 -6.83
N GLY A 155 3.97 8.91 -5.50
CA GLY A 155 4.59 9.93 -4.66
C GLY A 155 6.10 10.12 -4.90
N ASN A 156 6.80 9.13 -5.43
CA ASN A 156 8.22 9.24 -5.79
C ASN A 156 8.38 10.00 -7.10
N VAL A 157 7.58 9.65 -8.09
CA VAL A 157 7.56 10.33 -9.39
C VAL A 157 7.18 11.81 -9.22
N LEU A 158 6.16 12.11 -8.41
CA LEU A 158 5.79 13.49 -8.06
C LEU A 158 6.94 14.26 -7.40
N ARG A 159 7.70 13.62 -6.51
CA ARG A 159 8.90 14.22 -5.90
C ARG A 159 9.98 14.52 -6.92
N ILE A 160 10.26 13.56 -7.79
CA ILE A 160 11.28 13.71 -8.85
C ILE A 160 10.86 14.85 -9.79
N ALA A 161 9.64 14.84 -10.29
CA ALA A 161 9.13 15.88 -11.18
C ALA A 161 9.19 17.27 -10.53
N ALA A 162 8.71 17.40 -9.27
CA ALA A 162 8.80 18.66 -8.53
C ALA A 162 10.22 19.17 -8.35
N ARG A 163 11.19 18.29 -8.12
CA ARG A 163 12.62 18.67 -8.01
C ARG A 163 13.24 19.00 -9.36
N LEU A 164 12.99 18.22 -10.38
CA LEU A 164 13.50 18.49 -11.72
C LEU A 164 13.07 19.87 -12.23
N THR A 165 11.82 20.24 -11.98
CA THR A 165 11.23 21.51 -12.46
C THR A 165 11.27 22.64 -11.43
N ALA A 166 11.79 22.40 -10.23
CA ALA A 166 11.72 23.31 -9.07
C ALA A 166 10.28 23.77 -8.77
N CYS A 167 9.27 22.92 -9.03
CA CYS A 167 7.85 23.24 -8.82
C CYS A 167 7.53 23.31 -7.33
N GLY A 168 7.03 24.48 -6.90
CA GLY A 168 6.61 24.77 -5.52
C GLY A 168 5.15 24.45 -5.23
N ASP A 169 4.41 23.91 -6.19
CA ASP A 169 3.00 23.57 -5.99
C ASP A 169 2.84 22.36 -5.09
N ASN A 170 1.69 22.30 -4.40
CA ASN A 170 1.37 21.15 -3.56
C ASN A 170 1.15 19.90 -4.41
N VAL A 171 2.06 18.92 -4.30
CA VAL A 171 1.98 17.66 -5.08
C VAL A 171 0.80 16.77 -4.66
N LEU A 172 0.07 17.09 -3.59
CA LEU A 172 -1.17 16.42 -3.21
C LEU A 172 -2.40 17.00 -3.91
N ASP A 173 -2.28 18.17 -4.54
CA ASP A 173 -3.36 18.75 -5.34
C ASP A 173 -3.59 17.90 -6.60
N PRO A 174 -4.84 17.50 -6.90
CA PRO A 174 -5.17 16.73 -8.10
C PRO A 174 -4.75 17.42 -9.40
N ARG A 175 -4.79 18.73 -9.49
CA ARG A 175 -4.35 19.51 -10.66
C ARG A 175 -2.85 19.38 -10.88
N THR A 176 -2.06 19.51 -9.82
CA THR A 176 -0.59 19.34 -9.88
C THR A 176 -0.24 17.91 -10.33
N ARG A 177 -0.94 16.90 -9.80
CA ARG A 177 -0.76 15.51 -10.22
C ARG A 177 -1.10 15.29 -11.69
N GLN A 178 -2.20 15.88 -12.17
CA GLN A 178 -2.58 15.79 -13.58
C GLN A 178 -1.54 16.47 -14.47
N HIS A 179 -1.06 17.66 -14.13
CA HIS A 179 0.00 18.35 -14.88
C HIS A 179 1.28 17.51 -14.99
N VAL A 180 1.70 16.86 -13.90
CA VAL A 180 2.88 15.97 -13.92
C VAL A 180 2.63 14.77 -14.82
N ARG A 181 1.44 14.17 -14.77
CA ARG A 181 1.06 13.05 -15.63
C ARG A 181 1.12 13.44 -17.10
N ASP A 182 0.50 14.55 -17.47
CA ASP A 182 0.45 15.03 -18.85
C ASP A 182 1.85 15.36 -19.39
N ALA A 183 2.68 16.01 -18.55
CA ALA A 183 4.06 16.34 -18.92
C ALA A 183 4.93 15.08 -19.11
N LEU A 184 4.76 14.05 -18.30
CA LEU A 184 5.45 12.77 -18.44
C LEU A 184 4.93 11.97 -19.64
N ALA A 185 3.62 11.97 -19.89
CA ALA A 185 3.03 11.31 -21.04
C ALA A 185 3.59 11.88 -22.38
N ALA A 186 3.78 13.19 -22.43
CA ALA A 186 4.29 13.88 -23.62
C ALA A 186 5.77 13.60 -23.91
N VAL A 187 6.55 13.11 -22.95
CA VAL A 187 7.99 12.83 -23.10
C VAL A 187 8.32 11.34 -22.99
N MET A 188 7.33 10.51 -22.72
CA MET A 188 7.49 9.08 -22.50
C MET A 188 7.90 8.36 -23.78
N PRO A 189 8.99 7.58 -23.78
CA PRO A 189 9.42 6.81 -24.94
C PRO A 189 8.35 5.79 -25.35
N THR A 190 8.04 5.68 -26.62
CA THR A 190 7.05 4.72 -27.15
C THR A 190 7.61 3.32 -27.35
N ASP A 191 8.93 3.21 -27.50
CA ASP A 191 9.65 1.94 -27.69
C ASP A 191 9.96 1.25 -26.33
N ARG A 192 10.19 2.04 -25.27
CA ARG A 192 10.60 1.55 -23.93
C ARG A 192 9.82 2.19 -22.77
N PRO A 193 8.46 2.26 -22.82
CA PRO A 193 7.69 2.96 -21.79
C PRO A 193 7.79 2.29 -20.43
N GLY A 194 7.83 0.96 -20.37
CA GLY A 194 8.00 0.20 -19.13
C GLY A 194 9.34 0.47 -18.45
N ASP A 195 10.42 0.51 -19.24
CA ASP A 195 11.76 0.83 -18.71
C ASP A 195 11.83 2.25 -18.17
N PHE A 196 11.18 3.20 -18.83
CA PHE A 196 11.14 4.59 -18.36
C PHE A 196 10.42 4.72 -17.01
N ASN A 197 9.23 4.09 -16.85
CA ASN A 197 8.54 4.08 -15.57
C ASN A 197 9.36 3.38 -14.48
N GLN A 198 9.95 2.22 -14.77
CA GLN A 198 10.79 1.50 -13.81
C GLN A 198 12.05 2.30 -13.43
N ALA A 199 12.65 3.00 -14.38
CA ALA A 199 13.77 3.89 -14.13
C ALA A 199 13.41 5.04 -13.19
N MET A 200 12.22 5.64 -13.36
CA MET A 200 11.69 6.65 -12.44
C MET A 200 11.47 6.08 -11.03
N MET A 201 10.96 4.85 -10.94
CA MET A 201 10.78 4.15 -9.65
C MET A 201 12.13 3.91 -8.97
N ASP A 202 13.13 3.40 -9.70
CA ASP A 202 14.46 3.12 -9.16
C ASP A 202 15.21 4.42 -8.77
N LEU A 203 15.12 5.47 -9.57
CA LEU A 203 15.65 6.77 -9.24
C LEU A 203 15.06 7.29 -7.92
N GLY A 204 13.74 7.15 -7.75
CA GLY A 204 13.06 7.57 -6.52
C GLY A 204 13.38 6.72 -5.30
N ALA A 205 13.64 5.44 -5.50
CA ALA A 205 13.92 4.51 -4.41
C ALA A 205 15.37 4.53 -3.93
N ALA A 206 16.35 4.79 -4.82
CA ALA A 206 17.77 4.66 -4.53
C ALA A 206 18.53 5.99 -4.51
N VAL A 207 18.16 6.96 -5.34
CA VAL A 207 18.95 8.18 -5.56
C VAL A 207 18.20 9.43 -5.09
N CYS A 208 17.04 9.73 -5.68
CA CYS A 208 16.26 10.92 -5.34
C CYS A 208 15.42 10.70 -4.09
N LEU A 209 16.05 10.43 -2.95
CA LEU A 209 15.40 10.09 -1.70
C LEU A 209 14.57 11.26 -1.12
N PRO A 210 13.53 10.98 -0.29
CA PRO A 210 12.76 12.04 0.39
C PRO A 210 13.63 12.95 1.25
N LYS A 211 14.54 12.35 2.03
CA LYS A 211 15.55 13.06 2.83
C LYS A 211 16.93 12.72 2.28
N ASN A 212 17.83 13.71 2.28
CA ASN A 212 19.22 13.55 1.86
C ASN A 212 19.36 12.81 0.49
N PRO A 213 18.80 13.36 -0.60
CA PRO A 213 18.96 12.75 -1.92
C PRO A 213 20.43 12.72 -2.33
N ASN A 214 20.85 11.61 -2.96
CA ASN A 214 22.21 11.50 -3.49
C ASN A 214 22.31 12.19 -4.87
N CYS A 215 22.41 13.51 -4.85
CA CYS A 215 22.43 14.32 -6.07
C CYS A 215 23.70 14.16 -6.90
N GLU A 216 24.80 13.71 -6.30
CA GLU A 216 26.09 13.54 -6.99
C GLU A 216 26.07 12.30 -7.91
N SER A 217 25.35 11.23 -7.51
CA SER A 217 25.16 10.04 -8.34
C SER A 217 23.91 10.08 -9.23
N CYS A 218 23.20 11.21 -9.24
CA CYS A 218 21.93 11.31 -9.96
C CYS A 218 22.16 11.48 -11.47
N PRO A 219 21.63 10.60 -12.34
CA PRO A 219 21.78 10.72 -13.79
C PRO A 219 21.16 12.00 -14.35
N ALA A 220 20.15 12.55 -13.66
CA ALA A 220 19.48 13.79 -14.06
C ALA A 220 19.99 15.03 -13.31
N ALA A 221 21.17 14.96 -12.69
CA ALA A 221 21.70 16.06 -11.88
C ALA A 221 21.86 17.37 -12.65
N SER A 222 22.32 17.30 -13.90
CA SER A 222 22.50 18.45 -14.80
C SER A 222 21.18 19.08 -15.27
N LEU A 223 20.08 18.31 -15.24
CA LEU A 223 18.75 18.78 -15.62
C LEU A 223 17.97 19.33 -14.41
N CYS A 224 18.44 19.09 -13.18
CA CYS A 224 17.66 19.32 -11.98
C CYS A 224 17.68 20.77 -11.51
N ALA A 225 16.60 21.50 -11.77
CA ALA A 225 16.45 22.90 -11.34
C ALA A 225 16.50 23.05 -9.81
N ALA A 226 15.97 22.08 -9.04
CA ALA A 226 16.08 22.13 -7.59
C ALA A 226 17.52 21.93 -7.09
N LYS A 227 18.35 21.10 -7.74
CA LYS A 227 19.78 20.98 -7.42
C LYS A 227 20.50 22.28 -7.70
N ALA A 228 20.27 22.87 -8.87
CA ALA A 228 20.88 24.13 -9.26
C ALA A 228 20.53 25.30 -8.30
N ALA A 229 19.30 25.29 -7.76
CA ALA A 229 18.82 26.32 -6.84
C ALA A 229 18.97 25.96 -5.34
N GLY A 230 19.53 24.81 -4.97
CA GLY A 230 19.65 24.37 -3.58
C GLY A 230 18.30 24.05 -2.89
N LEU A 231 17.26 23.70 -3.66
CA LEU A 231 15.89 23.53 -3.17
C LEU A 231 15.49 22.07 -2.93
N GLN A 232 16.36 21.10 -3.17
CA GLN A 232 16.04 19.67 -3.13
C GLN A 232 15.54 19.18 -1.77
N SER A 233 15.95 19.81 -0.68
CA SER A 233 15.46 19.49 0.68
C SER A 233 14.08 20.09 0.99
N ARG A 234 13.68 21.13 0.26
CA ARG A 234 12.41 21.85 0.42
C ARG A 234 11.29 21.30 -0.45
N LEU A 235 11.65 20.54 -1.49
CA LEU A 235 10.72 19.97 -2.46
C LEU A 235 10.59 18.44 -2.31
N PRO A 236 9.41 17.87 -2.55
CA PRO A 236 8.17 18.54 -2.97
C PRO A 236 7.44 19.22 -1.80
N VAL A 237 6.64 20.24 -2.12
CA VAL A 237 5.70 20.84 -1.15
C VAL A 237 4.52 19.89 -0.96
N ARG A 238 4.18 19.62 0.32
CA ARG A 238 3.02 18.82 0.72
C ARG A 238 2.17 19.56 1.72
N ALA A 239 0.85 19.42 1.64
CA ALA A 239 -0.04 19.92 2.68
C ALA A 239 0.37 19.33 4.05
N LYS A 240 0.20 20.12 5.13
CA LYS A 240 0.44 19.61 6.48
C LYS A 240 -0.53 18.48 6.78
N ASN A 241 0.00 17.35 7.27
CA ASN A 241 -0.84 16.29 7.81
C ASN A 241 -1.60 16.82 9.04
N THR A 242 -2.92 16.65 9.03
CA THR A 242 -3.75 16.81 10.23
C THR A 242 -3.34 15.79 11.29
N ALA A 243 -3.51 16.13 12.57
CA ALA A 243 -3.31 15.19 13.68
C ALA A 243 -4.18 13.95 13.43
N LYS A 244 -3.60 12.75 13.66
CA LYS A 244 -4.36 11.50 13.51
C LYS A 244 -5.33 11.35 14.68
N PRO A 245 -6.61 11.01 14.44
CA PRO A 245 -7.52 10.61 15.50
C PRO A 245 -6.89 9.51 16.38
N GLU A 246 -7.16 9.57 17.67
CA GLU A 246 -6.75 8.55 18.61
C GLU A 246 -7.97 7.72 19.03
N LYS A 247 -7.77 6.44 19.25
CA LYS A 247 -8.78 5.53 19.77
C LYS A 247 -8.15 4.70 20.87
N ASP A 248 -8.78 4.70 22.02
CA ASP A 248 -8.38 3.92 23.17
C ASP A 248 -9.06 2.56 23.13
N LEU A 249 -8.32 1.51 23.41
CA LEU A 249 -8.78 0.12 23.43
C LEU A 249 -8.28 -0.58 24.68
N THR A 250 -9.12 -1.43 25.25
CA THR A 250 -8.69 -2.46 26.21
C THR A 250 -8.67 -3.81 25.50
N VAL A 251 -7.53 -4.45 25.48
CA VAL A 251 -7.28 -5.74 24.81
C VAL A 251 -7.06 -6.81 25.87
N PHE A 252 -7.67 -7.98 25.67
CA PHE A 252 -7.58 -9.11 26.57
C PHE A 252 -6.83 -10.27 25.90
N LEU A 253 -5.66 -10.61 26.39
CA LEU A 253 -4.95 -11.84 26.05
C LEU A 253 -5.40 -12.92 26.99
N LEU A 254 -6.42 -13.66 26.59
CA LEU A 254 -7.07 -14.68 27.42
C LEU A 254 -6.52 -16.05 27.06
N THR A 255 -6.11 -16.80 28.08
CA THR A 255 -5.70 -18.20 27.93
C THR A 255 -6.54 -19.10 28.84
N THR A 256 -6.81 -20.29 28.38
CA THR A 256 -7.38 -21.36 29.21
C THR A 256 -6.29 -22.08 29.99
N PRO A 257 -6.61 -22.83 31.07
CA PRO A 257 -5.62 -23.62 31.82
C PRO A 257 -4.86 -24.65 30.97
N ASP A 258 -5.44 -25.12 29.88
CA ASP A 258 -4.81 -26.02 28.90
C ASP A 258 -4.07 -25.28 27.77
N GLY A 259 -3.91 -23.96 27.88
CA GLY A 259 -3.03 -23.14 27.03
C GLY A 259 -3.66 -22.61 25.74
N ARG A 260 -4.95 -22.86 25.48
CA ARG A 260 -5.62 -22.29 24.29
C ARG A 260 -5.86 -20.80 24.49
N THR A 261 -5.79 -20.04 23.42
CA THR A 261 -5.94 -18.57 23.41
C THR A 261 -7.24 -18.15 22.71
N ALA A 262 -7.98 -17.25 23.34
CA ALA A 262 -9.20 -16.69 22.75
C ALA A 262 -8.90 -15.77 21.59
N LEU A 263 -9.55 -16.00 20.47
CA LEU A 263 -9.54 -15.15 19.28
C LEU A 263 -10.97 -14.87 18.85
N ARG A 264 -11.22 -13.69 18.30
CA ARG A 264 -12.49 -13.37 17.65
C ARG A 264 -12.25 -12.82 16.25
N ARG A 265 -13.19 -13.02 15.35
CA ARG A 265 -13.13 -12.46 14.00
C ARG A 265 -13.67 -11.03 14.00
N ARG A 266 -12.96 -10.11 13.38
CA ARG A 266 -13.43 -8.74 13.19
C ARG A 266 -14.58 -8.71 12.18
N PRO A 267 -15.49 -7.70 12.30
CA PRO A 267 -16.56 -7.51 11.32
C PRO A 267 -16.03 -7.43 9.88
N GLU A 268 -16.88 -7.79 8.93
CA GLU A 268 -16.55 -7.77 7.49
C GLU A 268 -16.33 -6.34 6.93
N THR A 269 -16.61 -5.31 7.72
CA THR A 269 -16.44 -3.90 7.36
C THR A 269 -15.54 -3.16 8.35
N GLY A 270 -14.94 -2.06 7.92
CA GLY A 270 -14.11 -1.22 8.76
C GLY A 270 -12.63 -1.59 8.76
N LEU A 271 -11.89 -1.04 9.73
CA LEU A 271 -10.43 -1.23 9.85
C LEU A 271 -10.09 -2.68 10.19
N LEU A 272 -9.17 -3.30 9.44
CA LEU A 272 -8.73 -4.68 9.63
C LEU A 272 -9.87 -5.69 9.53
N SER A 273 -10.89 -5.41 8.70
CA SER A 273 -12.09 -6.24 8.53
C SER A 273 -11.76 -7.71 8.25
N GLY A 274 -12.56 -8.62 8.83
CA GLY A 274 -12.50 -10.08 8.65
C GLY A 274 -11.20 -10.74 9.15
N LEU A 275 -10.24 -10.01 9.70
CA LEU A 275 -9.06 -10.58 10.34
C LEU A 275 -9.37 -11.00 11.77
N TRP A 276 -8.51 -11.83 12.33
CA TRP A 276 -8.61 -12.27 13.71
C TRP A 276 -7.90 -11.30 14.66
N GLU A 277 -8.43 -11.19 15.87
CA GLU A 277 -7.89 -10.31 16.91
C GLU A 277 -8.08 -10.93 18.29
N PHE A 278 -7.32 -10.45 19.27
CA PHE A 278 -7.65 -10.72 20.66
C PHE A 278 -8.95 -10.01 21.04
N PRO A 279 -9.81 -10.59 21.91
CA PRO A 279 -10.96 -9.91 22.47
C PRO A 279 -10.60 -8.51 22.97
N ASN A 280 -11.39 -7.52 22.62
CA ASN A 280 -11.13 -6.14 22.99
C ASN A 280 -12.42 -5.33 23.07
N THR A 281 -12.38 -4.20 23.77
CA THR A 281 -13.47 -3.24 23.86
C THR A 281 -12.91 -1.82 23.74
N GLU A 282 -13.77 -0.85 23.42
CA GLU A 282 -13.40 0.55 23.37
C GLU A 282 -13.15 1.12 24.78
N GLY A 283 -12.26 2.09 24.86
CA GLY A 283 -11.89 2.76 26.09
C GLY A 283 -10.76 2.06 26.86
N MET A 284 -10.27 2.76 27.88
CA MET A 284 -9.25 2.24 28.81
C MET A 284 -9.94 1.78 30.10
N LEU A 285 -10.16 0.48 30.24
CA LEU A 285 -10.78 -0.07 31.42
C LEU A 285 -9.79 -0.12 32.59
N THR A 286 -10.32 0.11 33.79
CA THR A 286 -9.66 -0.28 35.04
C THR A 286 -9.77 -1.80 35.21
N GLU A 287 -9.01 -2.38 36.12
CA GLU A 287 -9.04 -3.81 36.41
C GLU A 287 -10.44 -4.28 36.86
N ALA A 288 -11.13 -3.48 37.68
CA ALA A 288 -12.49 -3.77 38.10
C ALA A 288 -13.50 -3.81 36.95
N LEU A 289 -13.40 -2.85 36.00
CA LEU A 289 -14.23 -2.83 34.81
C LEU A 289 -13.86 -3.95 33.83
N ALA A 290 -12.58 -4.28 33.72
CA ALA A 290 -12.12 -5.42 32.92
C ALA A 290 -12.65 -6.75 33.47
N ALA A 291 -12.66 -6.93 34.79
CA ALA A 291 -13.27 -8.10 35.45
C ALA A 291 -14.78 -8.17 35.19
N GLN A 292 -15.49 -7.03 35.17
CA GLN A 292 -16.90 -7.00 34.80
C GLN A 292 -17.12 -7.39 33.36
N GLN A 293 -16.31 -6.87 32.44
CA GLN A 293 -16.38 -7.20 31.02
C GLN A 293 -16.17 -8.70 30.76
N LEU A 294 -15.28 -9.35 31.51
CA LEU A 294 -15.09 -10.79 31.40
C LEU A 294 -16.37 -11.57 31.85
N ARG A 295 -16.99 -11.17 32.95
CA ARG A 295 -18.26 -11.77 33.38
C ARG A 295 -19.36 -11.58 32.35
N ASP A 296 -19.44 -10.41 31.74
CA ASP A 296 -20.42 -10.11 30.68
C ASP A 296 -20.20 -11.01 29.44
N TRP A 297 -18.96 -11.46 29.20
CA TRP A 297 -18.64 -12.46 28.19
C TRP A 297 -18.79 -13.91 28.65
N GLY A 298 -19.28 -14.16 29.85
CA GLY A 298 -19.43 -15.51 30.39
C GLY A 298 -18.14 -16.17 30.85
N LEU A 299 -17.10 -15.34 31.13
CA LEU A 299 -15.77 -15.79 31.54
C LEU A 299 -15.50 -15.49 33.01
N THR A 300 -14.82 -16.42 33.67
CA THR A 300 -14.34 -16.25 35.05
C THR A 300 -12.84 -16.12 35.05
N PRO A 301 -12.27 -14.98 35.51
CA PRO A 301 -10.83 -14.83 35.66
C PRO A 301 -10.29 -15.76 36.75
N LEU A 302 -9.28 -16.58 36.41
CA LEU A 302 -8.60 -17.49 37.32
C LEU A 302 -7.31 -16.87 37.85
N ALA A 303 -6.53 -16.25 36.96
CA ALA A 303 -5.27 -15.60 37.33
C ALA A 303 -5.02 -14.35 36.45
N TRP A 304 -4.71 -13.24 37.10
CA TRP A 304 -4.23 -12.02 36.43
C TRP A 304 -2.68 -12.07 36.36
N GLU A 305 -2.15 -12.17 35.14
CA GLU A 305 -0.71 -12.38 34.94
C GLU A 305 0.03 -11.08 34.72
N LYS A 306 -0.48 -10.24 33.82
CA LYS A 306 0.20 -9.00 33.42
C LYS A 306 -0.76 -7.93 32.94
N ARG A 307 -0.46 -6.68 33.30
CA ARG A 307 -1.06 -5.49 32.69
C ARG A 307 0.03 -4.63 32.07
N PHE A 308 -0.14 -4.19 30.82
CA PHE A 308 0.78 -3.28 30.15
C PHE A 308 0.07 -2.40 29.15
N SER A 309 0.76 -1.35 28.69
CA SER A 309 0.25 -0.47 27.64
C SER A 309 1.04 -0.66 26.35
N ASP A 310 0.37 -0.53 25.23
CA ASP A 310 1.01 -0.51 23.92
C ASP A 310 0.33 0.51 22.99
N ARG A 311 1.00 0.85 21.90
CA ARG A 311 0.50 1.79 20.91
C ARG A 311 0.70 1.25 19.50
N HIS A 312 -0.33 1.37 18.67
CA HIS A 312 -0.20 1.07 17.24
C HIS A 312 -0.62 2.27 16.38
N ILE A 313 0.22 2.62 15.39
CA ILE A 313 0.00 3.78 14.54
C ILE A 313 -0.33 3.30 13.13
N PHE A 314 -1.58 3.55 12.71
CA PHE A 314 -2.01 3.36 11.32
C PHE A 314 -1.76 4.63 10.50
N THR A 315 -2.01 4.55 9.21
CA THR A 315 -1.86 5.71 8.31
C THR A 315 -2.76 6.88 8.71
N HIS A 316 -3.99 6.60 9.17
CA HIS A 316 -5.04 7.60 9.45
C HIS A 316 -5.54 7.62 10.90
N LEU A 317 -5.05 6.73 11.75
CA LEU A 317 -5.55 6.52 13.11
C LEU A 317 -4.41 6.04 14.02
N ARG A 318 -4.53 6.30 15.33
CA ARG A 318 -3.67 5.74 16.38
C ARG A 318 -4.53 4.97 17.38
N TRP A 319 -4.11 3.75 17.72
CA TRP A 319 -4.64 3.02 18.87
C TRP A 319 -3.70 3.15 20.06
N ASN A 320 -4.26 3.56 21.20
CA ASN A 320 -3.65 3.42 22.50
C ASN A 320 -4.30 2.20 23.15
N MET A 321 -3.51 1.24 23.61
CA MET A 321 -4.02 -0.03 24.11
C MET A 321 -3.60 -0.25 25.55
N THR A 322 -4.59 -0.54 26.42
CA THR A 322 -4.35 -1.18 27.71
C THR A 322 -4.55 -2.68 27.52
N VAL A 323 -3.58 -3.47 27.86
CA VAL A 323 -3.58 -4.92 27.62
C VAL A 323 -3.59 -5.64 28.95
N PHE A 324 -4.54 -6.55 29.12
CA PHE A 324 -4.59 -7.48 30.23
C PHE A 324 -4.28 -8.89 29.72
N ARG A 325 -3.33 -9.57 30.37
CA ARG A 325 -3.05 -10.99 30.16
C ARG A 325 -3.52 -11.76 31.37
N LEU A 326 -4.34 -12.77 31.15
CA LEU A 326 -4.94 -13.54 32.23
C LEU A 326 -5.38 -14.93 31.77
N THR A 327 -5.40 -15.86 32.72
CA THR A 327 -6.00 -17.18 32.56
C THR A 327 -7.47 -17.12 33.00
N VAL A 328 -8.35 -17.72 32.19
CA VAL A 328 -9.82 -17.71 32.41
C VAL A 328 -10.43 -19.10 32.31
N ALA A 329 -11.60 -19.26 32.94
CA ALA A 329 -12.50 -20.39 32.74
C ALA A 329 -13.79 -19.92 32.07
N GLY A 330 -14.45 -20.81 31.33
CA GLY A 330 -15.66 -20.56 30.55
C GLY A 330 -15.42 -20.59 29.05
N ASP A 331 -16.51 -20.68 28.29
CA ASP A 331 -16.42 -20.82 26.83
C ASP A 331 -16.42 -19.47 26.10
N GLY A 332 -16.85 -18.41 26.78
CA GLY A 332 -17.01 -17.08 26.18
C GLY A 332 -18.12 -17.00 25.12
N PRO A 333 -18.21 -15.92 24.35
CA PRO A 333 -19.14 -15.77 23.26
C PRO A 333 -18.99 -16.87 22.20
N PRO A 334 -20.08 -17.35 21.59
CA PRO A 334 -20.09 -18.51 20.69
C PRO A 334 -19.37 -18.27 19.34
N ASP A 335 -19.11 -17.02 19.00
CA ASP A 335 -18.37 -16.61 17.81
C ASP A 335 -16.84 -16.52 18.04
N TRP A 336 -16.38 -16.83 19.25
CA TRP A 336 -14.95 -16.89 19.55
C TRP A 336 -14.36 -18.27 19.26
N VAL A 337 -13.06 -18.27 18.98
CA VAL A 337 -12.28 -19.50 18.80
C VAL A 337 -11.21 -19.57 19.90
N TRP A 338 -11.05 -20.73 20.47
CA TRP A 338 -9.97 -21.05 21.40
C TRP A 338 -8.87 -21.79 20.63
N ALA A 339 -7.94 -21.02 20.08
CA ALA A 339 -6.85 -21.53 19.24
C ALA A 339 -5.72 -22.12 20.09
N SER A 340 -5.18 -23.26 19.65
CA SER A 340 -3.98 -23.91 20.19
C SER A 340 -2.76 -23.63 19.29
N ASP A 341 -2.02 -24.66 18.90
CA ASP A 341 -0.83 -24.55 18.02
C ASP A 341 -1.18 -24.25 16.56
N ASP A 342 -2.45 -24.26 16.20
CA ASP A 342 -3.00 -24.01 14.87
C ASP A 342 -3.20 -22.50 14.56
N ARG A 343 -2.52 -21.61 15.30
CA ARG A 343 -2.69 -20.14 15.19
C ARG A 343 -2.42 -19.58 13.80
N ASP A 344 -1.64 -20.24 12.98
CA ASP A 344 -1.36 -19.85 11.60
C ASP A 344 -2.62 -19.90 10.70
N LEU A 345 -3.66 -20.61 11.13
CA LEU A 345 -4.97 -20.62 10.46
C LEU A 345 -5.77 -19.33 10.71
N TYR A 346 -5.37 -18.52 11.70
CA TYR A 346 -6.07 -17.31 12.11
C TYR A 346 -5.25 -16.05 11.75
N PRO A 347 -5.35 -15.52 10.53
CA PRO A 347 -4.56 -14.37 10.10
C PRO A 347 -4.82 -13.15 10.98
N MET A 348 -3.81 -12.77 11.77
CA MET A 348 -3.87 -11.69 12.75
C MET A 348 -3.00 -10.50 12.31
N PRO A 349 -3.51 -9.25 12.39
CA PRO A 349 -2.73 -8.06 12.06
C PRO A 349 -1.62 -7.81 13.09
N THR A 350 -0.53 -7.21 12.62
CA THR A 350 0.65 -6.87 13.45
C THR A 350 0.28 -6.04 14.69
N ALA A 351 -0.82 -5.26 14.63
CA ALA A 351 -1.31 -4.49 15.77
C ALA A 351 -1.57 -5.34 17.00
N PHE A 352 -2.07 -6.57 16.80
CA PHE A 352 -2.33 -7.54 17.87
C PHE A 352 -1.21 -8.56 18.02
N LYS A 353 -0.68 -9.12 16.91
CA LYS A 353 0.36 -10.16 16.95
C LYS A 353 1.58 -9.78 17.81
N LYS A 354 2.00 -8.52 17.79
CA LYS A 354 3.12 -8.03 18.61
C LYS A 354 2.87 -8.06 20.11
N LEU A 355 1.62 -8.17 20.57
CA LEU A 355 1.26 -8.18 21.98
C LEU A 355 1.57 -9.54 22.65
N GLU A 356 1.65 -10.62 21.86
CA GLU A 356 1.98 -11.97 22.34
C GLU A 356 3.38 -12.04 22.96
N ASN A 357 4.33 -11.28 22.40
CA ASN A 357 5.73 -11.32 22.79
C ASN A 357 6.10 -10.30 23.89
N LYS A 358 5.10 -9.68 24.51
CA LYS A 358 5.26 -8.70 25.60
C LYS A 358 4.74 -9.22 26.92
#